data_180972d8b50c09eaa2998fd2ab18341f
#
_entry.id   180972d8b50c09eaa2998fd2ab18341f
#
_cell.length_a   1.000
_cell.length_b   1.000
_cell.length_c   1.000
_cell.angle_alpha   90.00
_cell.angle_beta   90.00
_cell.angle_gamma   90.00
#
_symmetry.space_group_name_H-M   'P 1'
#
loop_
_entity.id
_entity.type
_entity.pdbx_description
1 polymer ?
#
loop_
_entity_poly.entity_id
_entity_poly.type
_entity_poly.pdbx_seq_one_letter_code
_entity_poly.pdbx_strand_id
1 'polypeptide(L)' 'MMKEELLERVSELVRQVTEARFEGALYAKLARAHGYADGYMRALIDAGLVDRDELLRAVSDARKDALEADDTRRHAA' A
#
# COMPACT_ATOMS: atom_id res chain seq x y z
N MET A 1 11.66 -2.91 -15.73
CA MET A 1 10.39 -3.25 -15.07
C MET A 1 9.29 -2.34 -15.61
N MET A 2 8.17 -2.90 -15.97
CA MET A 2 7.08 -2.12 -16.55
C MET A 2 6.33 -1.32 -15.49
N LYS A 3 5.73 -0.21 -15.93
CA LYS A 3 4.99 0.70 -15.04
C LYS A 3 3.90 -0.05 -14.24
N GLU A 4 3.17 -0.94 -14.91
CA GLU A 4 2.11 -1.71 -14.27
C GLU A 4 2.64 -2.57 -13.11
N GLU A 5 3.81 -3.16 -13.30
CA GLU A 5 4.45 -3.98 -12.26
C GLU A 5 4.86 -3.11 -11.07
N LEU A 6 5.35 -1.90 -11.34
CA LEU A 6 5.73 -0.96 -10.28
C LEU A 6 4.50 -0.53 -9.47
N LEU A 7 3.41 -0.22 -10.16
CA LEU A 7 2.16 0.18 -9.49
C LEU A 7 1.54 -0.98 -8.72
N GLU A 8 1.63 -2.21 -9.24
CA GLU A 8 1.21 -3.41 -8.50
C GLU A 8 2.01 -3.58 -7.22
N ARG A 9 3.31 -3.34 -7.29
CA ARG A 9 4.17 -3.44 -6.11
C ARG A 9 3.78 -2.40 -5.06
N VAL A 10 3.48 -1.17 -5.49
CA VAL A 10 2.99 -0.12 -4.60
C VAL A 10 1.70 -0.58 -3.93
N SER A 11 0.75 -1.10 -4.70
CA SER A 11 -0.53 -1.59 -4.17
C SER A 11 -0.32 -2.67 -3.11
N GLU A 12 0.58 -3.60 -3.36
CA GLU A 12 0.89 -4.67 -2.42
C GLU A 12 1.48 -4.12 -1.13
N LEU A 13 2.43 -3.18 -1.24
CA LEU A 13 3.07 -2.58 -0.06
C LEU A 13 2.06 -1.79 0.78
N VAL A 14 1.20 -1.02 0.14
CA VAL A 14 0.15 -0.26 0.83
C VAL A 14 -0.83 -1.21 1.52
N ARG A 15 -1.21 -2.29 0.84
CA ARG A 15 -2.11 -3.30 1.41
C ARG A 15 -1.50 -3.94 2.65
N GLN A 16 -0.22 -4.29 2.59
CA GLN A 16 0.48 -4.87 3.74
C GLN A 16 0.48 -3.94 4.95
N VAL A 17 0.72 -2.65 4.74
CA VAL A 17 0.68 -1.65 5.82
C VAL A 17 -0.72 -1.57 6.42
N THR A 18 -1.73 -1.50 5.57
CA THR A 18 -3.12 -1.38 6.00
C THR A 18 -3.57 -2.62 6.79
N GLU A 19 -3.23 -3.80 6.30
CA GLU A 19 -3.56 -5.06 6.98
C GLU A 19 -2.85 -5.17 8.33
N ALA A 20 -1.58 -4.79 8.38
CA ALA A 20 -0.81 -4.80 9.62
C ALA A 20 -1.45 -3.90 10.68
N ARG A 21 -1.97 -2.75 10.24
CA ARG A 21 -2.67 -1.82 11.14
C ARG A 21 -3.94 -2.45 11.70
N PHE A 22 -4.73 -3.12 10.86
CA PHE A 22 -5.96 -3.78 11.29
C PHE A 22 -5.69 -4.94 12.22
N GLU A 23 -4.57 -5.63 12.05
CA GLU A 23 -4.20 -6.76 12.88
C GLU A 23 -3.58 -6.34 14.20
N GLY A 24 -3.43 -5.04 14.45
CA GLY A 24 -2.85 -4.54 15.69
C GLY A 24 -1.35 -4.77 15.80
N ALA A 25 -0.64 -4.69 14.68
CA ALA A 25 0.81 -4.86 14.67
C ALA A 25 1.50 -3.87 15.62
N LEU A 26 2.63 -4.30 16.18
CA LEU A 26 3.44 -3.44 17.03
C LEU A 26 3.86 -2.18 16.26
N TYR A 27 3.93 -1.08 17.01
CA TYR A 27 4.25 0.22 16.41
C TYR A 27 5.53 0.19 15.57
N ALA A 28 6.59 -0.44 16.09
CA ALA A 28 7.88 -0.50 15.39
C ALA A 28 7.75 -1.25 14.05
N LYS A 29 6.99 -2.33 14.02
CA LYS A 29 6.76 -3.11 12.80
C LYS A 29 5.96 -2.29 11.80
N LEU A 30 4.92 -1.63 12.26
CA LEU A 30 4.06 -0.81 11.41
C LEU A 30 4.84 0.37 10.83
N ALA A 31 5.63 1.06 11.66
CA ALA A 31 6.45 2.19 11.21
C ALA A 31 7.45 1.76 10.14
N ARG A 32 8.05 0.57 10.30
CA ARG A 32 9.02 0.05 9.36
C ARG A 32 8.37 -0.27 8.01
N ALA A 33 7.22 -0.92 8.04
CA ALA A 33 6.48 -1.24 6.82
C ALA A 33 6.02 0.02 6.10
N HIS A 34 5.52 0.99 6.86
CA HIS A 34 5.09 2.28 6.33
C HIS A 34 6.27 3.03 5.70
N GLY A 35 7.41 3.07 6.38
CA GLY A 35 8.61 3.73 5.87
C GLY A 35 9.13 3.10 4.59
N TYR A 36 9.08 1.77 4.50
CA TYR A 36 9.49 1.07 3.29
C TYR A 36 8.58 1.43 2.11
N ALA A 37 7.27 1.38 2.33
CA ALA A 37 6.29 1.71 1.28
C ALA A 37 6.46 3.17 0.82
N ASP A 38 6.61 4.09 1.76
CA ASP A 38 6.78 5.51 1.47
C ASP A 38 8.06 5.77 0.67
N GLY A 39 9.17 5.15 1.09
CA GLY A 39 10.45 5.27 0.38
C GLY A 39 10.40 4.71 -1.03
N TYR A 40 9.73 3.58 -1.21
CA TYR A 40 9.56 2.98 -2.52
C TYR A 40 8.79 3.90 -3.46
N MET A 41 7.68 4.45 -2.98
CA MET A 41 6.84 5.37 -3.76
C MET A 41 7.60 6.65 -4.11
N ARG A 42 8.34 7.19 -3.15
CA ARG A 42 9.14 8.40 -3.37
C ARG A 42 10.21 8.17 -4.43
N ALA A 43 10.86 7.00 -4.39
CA ALA A 43 11.88 6.64 -5.38
C ALA A 43 11.29 6.56 -6.80
N LEU A 44 10.08 6.03 -6.95
CA LEU A 44 9.41 5.94 -8.25
C LEU A 44 9.12 7.33 -8.82
N ILE A 45 8.67 8.24 -7.98
CA ILE A 45 8.41 9.64 -8.40
C ILE A 45 9.72 10.33 -8.76
N ASP A 46 10.74 10.22 -7.91
CA ASP A 46 12.03 10.87 -8.12
C ASP A 46 12.71 10.38 -9.40
N ALA A 47 12.54 9.12 -9.73
CA ALA A 47 13.10 8.54 -10.94
C ALA A 47 12.24 8.80 -12.20
N GLY A 48 11.08 9.40 -12.03
CA GLY A 48 10.17 9.68 -13.14
C GLY A 48 9.54 8.42 -13.75
N LEU A 49 9.44 7.34 -12.98
CA LEU A 49 8.92 6.07 -13.47
C LEU A 49 7.40 5.98 -13.43
N VAL A 50 6.77 6.77 -12.58
CA VAL A 50 5.30 6.85 -12.49
C VAL A 50 4.89 8.30 -12.28
N ASP A 51 3.66 8.64 -12.69
CA ASP A 51 3.07 9.95 -12.41
C ASP A 51 2.50 9.96 -11.00
N ARG A 52 2.51 11.15 -10.40
CA ARG A 52 1.95 11.34 -9.07
C ARG A 52 0.48 10.91 -9.00
N ASP A 53 -0.31 11.27 -10.02
CA ASP A 53 -1.74 10.92 -10.05
C ASP A 53 -1.95 9.41 -10.15
N GLU A 54 -1.17 8.72 -10.95
CA GLU A 54 -1.21 7.27 -11.05
C GLU A 54 -0.89 6.62 -9.71
N LEU A 55 0.14 7.15 -9.04
CA LEU A 55 0.58 6.64 -7.75
C LEU A 55 -0.51 6.82 -6.69
N LEU A 56 -1.08 8.03 -6.61
CA LEU A 56 -2.13 8.33 -5.63
C LEU A 56 -3.37 7.46 -5.86
N ARG A 57 -3.71 7.19 -7.11
CA ARG A 57 -4.82 6.31 -7.44
C ARG A 57 -4.55 4.88 -6.99
N ALA A 58 -3.36 4.37 -7.23
CA ALA A 58 -2.97 3.04 -6.81
C ALA A 58 -3.02 2.89 -5.28
N VAL A 59 -2.55 3.91 -4.56
CA VAL A 59 -2.59 3.94 -3.10
C VAL A 59 -4.03 3.92 -2.60
N SER A 60 -4.87 4.78 -3.16
CA SER A 60 -6.28 4.89 -2.78
C SER A 60 -7.02 3.57 -3.01
N ASP A 61 -6.82 2.96 -4.18
CA ASP A 61 -7.47 1.70 -4.53
C ASP A 61 -7.00 0.57 -3.62
N ALA A 62 -5.72 0.52 -3.30
CA ALA A 62 -5.18 -0.51 -2.42
C ALA A 62 -5.74 -0.41 -1.00
N ARG A 63 -5.90 0.81 -0.49
CA ARG A 63 -6.50 1.04 0.83
C ARG A 63 -7.96 0.62 0.84
N LYS A 64 -8.68 0.97 -0.20
CA LYS A 64 -10.09 0.60 -0.33
C LYS A 64 -10.25 -0.91 -0.38
N ASP A 65 -9.44 -1.59 -1.16
CA ASP A 65 -9.47 -3.05 -1.25
C ASP A 65 -9.20 -3.71 0.10
N ALA A 66 -8.22 -3.20 0.84
CA ALA A 66 -7.88 -3.72 2.15
C ALA A 66 -9.02 -3.50 3.16
N LEU A 67 -9.68 -2.33 3.09
CA LEU A 67 -10.83 -2.03 3.95
C LEU A 67 -12.00 -2.96 3.64
N GLU A 68 -12.28 -3.19 2.38
CA GLU A 68 -13.36 -4.09 1.96
C GLU A 68 -13.09 -5.53 2.38
N ALA A 69 -11.84 -5.99 2.27
CA ALA A 69 -11.44 -7.32 2.69
C ALA A 69 -11.62 -7.51 4.20
N ASP A 70 -11.21 -6.49 5.00
CA ASP A 70 -11.37 -6.52 6.45
C ASP A 70 -12.83 -6.55 6.85
N ASP A 71 -13.65 -5.73 6.21
CA ASP A 71 -15.08 -5.66 6.46
C ASP A 71 -15.77 -6.99 6.15
N THR A 72 -15.40 -7.61 5.03
CA THR A 72 -15.93 -8.92 4.64
C THR A 72 -15.59 -9.98 5.68
N ARG A 73 -14.35 -9.97 6.20
CA ARG A 73 -13.93 -10.91 7.23
C ARG A 73 -14.75 -10.75 8.51
N ARG A 74 -15.00 -9.52 8.92
CA ARG A 74 -15.81 -9.22 10.11
C ARG A 74 -17.24 -9.74 9.96
N HIS A 75 -17.82 -9.55 8.78
CA HIS A 75 -19.20 -9.98 8.52
C HIS A 75 -19.32 -11.49 8.36
N ALA A 76 -18.26 -12.15 7.92
CA ALA A 76 -18.24 -13.61 7.74
C ALA A 76 -18.12 -14.36 9.08
N ALA A 77 -17.60 -13.70 10.09
CA ALA A 77 -17.46 -14.30 11.42
C ALA A 77 -18.78 -14.22 12.19
#